data_1893aa871d436a0522281174e8042079
#
_entry.id   1893aa871d436a0522281174e8042079
#
_cell.length_a   1.000
_cell.length_b   1.000
_cell.length_c   1.000
_cell.angle_alpha   90.00
_cell.angle_beta   90.00
_cell.angle_gamma   90.00
#
_symmetry.space_group_name_H-M   'P 1'
#
loop_
_entity.id
_entity.type
_entity.pdbx_description
1 polymer ?
#
loop_
_entity_poly.entity_id
_entity_poly.type
_entity_poly.pdbx_seq_one_letter_code
_entity_poly.pdbx_strand_id
1 'polypeptide(L)'
;MFNLSTQEVVLSIENSPVENHNGLIYQKYPNFFGKIFDLHFDEKENFVKLENQHELNRKKLSMDDDNMKKLTVFFMNSKITSALEKKFETKLKFESVDLWIDGKGYKLAPHVDDNRIKLHLQIYLSDNNKGTSLYDSQGNMFFTFPFRKNYGYSLLNNEYSQHGVEEIETDGRTSIYVRYQ
;
A
#
# COMPACT_ATOMS: atom_id res chain seq x y z
N MET A 1 3.63 20.38 -5.74
CA MET A 1 4.85 19.68 -6.24
C MET A 1 5.23 18.67 -5.18
N PHE A 2 5.29 17.37 -5.49
CA PHE A 2 5.67 16.34 -4.51
C PHE A 2 7.12 16.53 -4.11
N ASN A 3 7.37 16.78 -2.85
CA ASN A 3 8.71 16.78 -2.28
C ASN A 3 8.89 15.53 -1.42
N LEU A 4 8.87 14.34 -2.07
CA LEU A 4 9.11 13.07 -1.39
C LEU A 4 10.60 12.90 -1.18
N SER A 5 11.00 12.68 0.06
CA SER A 5 12.39 12.40 0.42
C SER A 5 12.65 10.90 0.39
N THR A 6 13.43 10.44 -0.58
CA THR A 6 13.90 9.04 -0.62
C THR A 6 14.62 8.65 0.67
N GLN A 7 15.37 9.56 1.27
CA GLN A 7 16.10 9.31 2.51
C GLN A 7 15.16 9.05 3.68
N GLU A 8 14.08 9.83 3.82
CA GLU A 8 13.10 9.62 4.90
C GLU A 8 12.37 8.29 4.74
N VAL A 9 12.01 7.92 3.52
CA VAL A 9 11.39 6.62 3.23
C VAL A 9 12.35 5.47 3.57
N VAL A 10 13.61 5.55 3.15
CA VAL A 10 14.62 4.54 3.48
C VAL A 10 14.80 4.42 4.99
N LEU A 11 14.92 5.54 5.72
CA LEU A 11 15.00 5.54 7.18
C LEU A 11 13.76 4.94 7.84
N SER A 12 12.58 5.22 7.32
CA SER A 12 11.32 4.63 7.81
C SER A 12 11.35 3.11 7.67
N ILE A 13 11.79 2.58 6.53
CA ILE A 13 11.94 1.14 6.30
C ILE A 13 13.01 0.55 7.22
N GLU A 14 14.20 1.17 7.30
CA GLU A 14 15.32 0.66 8.09
C GLU A 14 15.06 0.65 9.60
N ASN A 15 14.33 1.63 10.11
CA ASN A 15 14.03 1.76 11.55
C ASN A 15 12.80 0.96 12.01
N SER A 16 11.95 0.50 11.08
CA SER A 16 10.78 -0.29 11.43
C SER A 16 11.16 -1.76 11.62
N PRO A 17 10.67 -2.44 12.67
CA PRO A 17 10.90 -3.87 12.84
C PRO A 17 10.07 -4.67 11.82
N VAL A 18 10.61 -5.81 11.39
CA VAL A 18 9.83 -6.85 10.71
C VAL A 18 9.12 -7.68 11.77
N GLU A 19 7.84 -7.87 11.61
CA GLU A 19 7.00 -8.70 12.47
C GLU A 19 6.66 -10.00 11.76
N ASN A 20 6.60 -11.08 12.52
CA ASN A 20 6.19 -12.40 12.03
C ASN A 20 5.10 -12.96 12.95
N HIS A 21 3.92 -13.16 12.41
CA HIS A 21 2.80 -13.80 13.09
C HIS A 21 2.46 -15.10 12.38
N ASN A 22 2.96 -16.22 12.91
CA ASN A 22 2.71 -17.57 12.37
C ASN A 22 3.00 -17.72 10.86
N GLY A 23 4.10 -17.11 10.39
CA GLY A 23 4.50 -17.14 8.98
C GLY A 23 4.03 -15.94 8.17
N LEU A 24 3.09 -15.15 8.65
CA LEU A 24 2.72 -13.88 8.04
C LEU A 24 3.76 -12.82 8.44
N ILE A 25 4.49 -12.30 7.45
CA ILE A 25 5.66 -11.41 7.65
C ILE A 25 5.34 -10.02 7.11
N TYR A 26 5.44 -9.00 7.96
CA TYR A 26 5.08 -7.64 7.62
C TYR A 26 5.90 -6.58 8.38
N GLN A 27 5.86 -5.34 7.90
CA GLN A 27 6.41 -4.16 8.57
C GLN A 27 5.33 -3.08 8.68
N LYS A 28 5.40 -2.26 9.73
CA LYS A 28 4.51 -1.11 9.93
C LYS A 28 5.30 0.18 9.87
N TYR A 29 4.76 1.21 9.21
CA TYR A 29 5.38 2.52 9.07
C TYR A 29 4.39 3.60 9.56
N PRO A 30 4.44 3.98 10.85
CA PRO A 30 3.53 4.99 11.40
C PRO A 30 3.62 6.36 10.73
N ASN A 31 4.76 6.66 10.08
CA ASN A 31 5.02 7.91 9.37
C ASN A 31 5.96 7.65 8.19
N PHE A 32 5.44 7.09 7.10
CA PHE A 32 6.25 6.55 6.00
C PHE A 32 7.09 7.59 5.26
N PHE A 33 6.49 8.74 4.93
CA PHE A 33 7.18 9.82 4.21
C PHE A 33 7.89 10.84 5.11
N GLY A 34 7.97 10.57 6.43
CA GLY A 34 8.58 11.49 7.39
C GLY A 34 7.67 12.65 7.77
N LYS A 35 8.28 13.78 8.18
CA LYS A 35 7.56 14.92 8.73
C LYS A 35 6.91 15.82 7.67
N ILE A 36 7.45 15.83 6.46
CA ILE A 36 6.99 16.69 5.36
C ILE A 36 6.23 15.82 4.37
N PHE A 37 4.95 15.60 4.67
CA PHE A 37 4.05 14.88 3.79
C PHE A 37 2.91 15.81 3.35
N ASP A 38 2.93 16.19 2.08
CA ASP A 38 1.88 17.00 1.48
C ASP A 38 1.58 16.49 0.06
N LEU A 39 0.81 15.41 0.01
CA LEU A 39 0.29 14.87 -1.24
C LEU A 39 -1.17 15.31 -1.39
N HIS A 40 -1.40 16.32 -2.22
CA HIS A 40 -2.73 16.70 -2.65
C HIS A 40 -3.01 16.15 -4.04
N PHE A 41 -4.10 15.42 -4.17
CA PHE A 41 -4.64 14.96 -5.43
C PHE A 41 -5.97 15.66 -5.65
N ASP A 42 -6.15 16.27 -6.82
CA ASP A 42 -7.48 16.72 -7.23
C ASP A 42 -8.28 15.49 -7.66
N GLU A 43 -9.26 15.11 -6.85
CA GLU A 43 -10.08 13.91 -7.07
C GLU A 43 -10.94 13.98 -8.34
N LYS A 44 -11.00 15.15 -9.00
CA LYS A 44 -11.96 15.38 -10.09
C LYS A 44 -11.43 15.10 -11.48
N GLU A 45 -10.12 15.14 -11.71
CA GLU A 45 -9.64 15.29 -13.09
C GLU A 45 -9.09 14.03 -13.75
N ASN A 46 -8.45 13.09 -13.03
CA ASN A 46 -7.70 12.01 -13.68
C ASN A 46 -7.98 10.60 -13.17
N PHE A 47 -9.01 10.42 -12.35
CA PHE A 47 -9.38 9.10 -11.86
C PHE A 47 -10.31 8.38 -12.84
N VAL A 48 -9.89 7.20 -13.25
CA VAL A 48 -10.68 6.32 -14.12
C VAL A 48 -11.35 5.22 -13.30
N LYS A 49 -12.61 4.96 -13.60
CA LYS A 49 -13.33 3.83 -13.06
C LYS A 49 -12.84 2.57 -13.76
N LEU A 50 -12.50 1.54 -12.99
CA LEU A 50 -12.17 0.24 -13.57
C LEU A 50 -13.46 -0.44 -14.07
N GLU A 51 -13.41 -0.95 -15.30
CA GLU A 51 -14.53 -1.65 -15.93
C GLU A 51 -14.77 -3.06 -15.38
N ASN A 52 -13.84 -3.61 -14.59
CA ASN A 52 -13.92 -4.98 -14.08
C ASN A 52 -14.70 -5.09 -12.78
N GLN A 53 -15.72 -5.87 -12.82
CA GLN A 53 -16.87 -6.12 -11.97
C GLN A 53 -16.65 -6.38 -10.47
N HIS A 54 -15.43 -6.56 -9.99
CA HIS A 54 -15.17 -6.88 -8.57
C HIS A 54 -14.88 -5.65 -7.69
N GLU A 55 -14.79 -4.47 -8.29
CA GLU A 55 -14.37 -3.24 -7.60
C GLU A 55 -15.36 -2.09 -7.87
N LEU A 56 -16.65 -2.34 -7.62
CA LEU A 56 -17.76 -1.44 -7.96
C LEU A 56 -17.59 0.01 -7.47
N ASN A 57 -16.80 0.24 -6.42
CA ASN A 57 -16.61 1.56 -5.80
C ASN A 57 -15.13 1.94 -5.68
N ARG A 58 -14.29 1.52 -6.64
CA ARG A 58 -12.87 1.86 -6.69
C ARG A 58 -12.52 2.62 -7.96
N LYS A 59 -11.70 3.65 -7.84
CA LYS A 59 -11.12 4.40 -8.96
C LYS A 59 -9.61 4.37 -8.85
N LYS A 60 -8.95 4.40 -10.00
CA LYS A 60 -7.50 4.45 -10.11
C LYS A 60 -7.07 5.74 -10.79
N LEU A 61 -5.99 6.37 -10.32
CA LEU A 61 -5.39 7.50 -11.03
C LEU A 61 -4.78 7.03 -12.35
N SER A 62 -5.05 7.76 -13.44
CA SER A 62 -4.52 7.44 -14.77
C SER A 62 -3.00 7.39 -14.75
N MET A 63 -2.43 6.40 -15.46
CA MET A 63 -0.97 6.28 -15.62
C MET A 63 -0.36 7.43 -16.44
N ASP A 64 -1.17 8.15 -17.21
CA ASP A 64 -0.75 9.33 -17.96
C ASP A 64 -0.62 10.58 -17.09
N ASP A 65 -1.17 10.55 -15.86
CA ASP A 65 -1.07 11.65 -14.91
C ASP A 65 0.38 11.88 -14.48
N ASP A 66 0.79 13.15 -14.42
CA ASP A 66 2.17 13.53 -14.09
C ASP A 66 2.55 13.14 -12.66
N ASN A 67 1.58 13.07 -11.74
CA ASN A 67 1.83 12.62 -10.37
C ASN A 67 2.07 11.12 -10.34
N MET A 68 1.35 10.34 -11.14
CA MET A 68 1.62 8.91 -11.28
C MET A 68 2.99 8.62 -11.86
N LYS A 69 3.43 9.38 -12.88
CA LYS A 69 4.80 9.27 -13.43
C LYS A 69 5.85 9.57 -12.36
N LYS A 70 5.65 10.61 -11.55
CA LYS A 70 6.56 10.96 -10.44
C LYS A 70 6.59 9.87 -9.36
N LEU A 71 5.44 9.33 -8.96
CA LEU A 71 5.37 8.23 -8.01
C LEU A 71 6.08 6.98 -8.54
N THR A 72 5.89 6.67 -9.83
CA THR A 72 6.57 5.55 -10.48
C THR A 72 8.09 5.71 -10.40
N VAL A 73 8.63 6.85 -10.82
CA VAL A 73 10.07 7.14 -10.74
C VAL A 73 10.58 7.08 -9.31
N PHE A 74 9.80 7.58 -8.35
CA PHE A 74 10.15 7.56 -6.94
C PHE A 74 10.28 6.14 -6.40
N PHE A 75 9.29 5.27 -6.62
CA PHE A 75 9.32 3.89 -6.10
C PHE A 75 10.22 2.93 -6.89
N MET A 76 10.59 3.28 -8.12
CA MET A 76 11.66 2.60 -8.89
C MET A 76 13.06 2.85 -8.32
N ASN A 77 13.22 3.76 -7.37
CA ASN A 77 14.52 4.10 -6.79
C ASN A 77 15.16 2.89 -6.11
N SER A 78 16.35 2.53 -6.55
CA SER A 78 17.08 1.35 -6.06
C SER A 78 17.37 1.40 -4.55
N LYS A 79 17.48 2.58 -3.93
CA LYS A 79 17.70 2.71 -2.49
C LYS A 79 16.47 2.22 -1.70
N ILE A 80 15.26 2.49 -2.18
CA ILE A 80 14.01 2.00 -1.56
C ILE A 80 13.96 0.48 -1.71
N THR A 81 14.16 -0.03 -2.93
CA THR A 81 14.17 -1.47 -3.19
C THR A 81 15.22 -2.18 -2.33
N SER A 82 16.46 -1.67 -2.27
CA SER A 82 17.54 -2.28 -1.47
C SER A 82 17.23 -2.25 0.04
N ALA A 83 16.58 -1.21 0.56
CA ALA A 83 16.16 -1.17 1.95
C ALA A 83 15.12 -2.26 2.27
N LEU A 84 14.13 -2.45 1.38
CA LEU A 84 13.14 -3.52 1.49
C LEU A 84 13.79 -4.91 1.35
N GLU A 85 14.66 -5.12 0.35
CA GLU A 85 15.40 -6.38 0.18
C GLU A 85 16.17 -6.78 1.44
N LYS A 86 16.86 -5.82 2.05
CA LYS A 86 17.63 -6.04 3.28
C LYS A 86 16.72 -6.43 4.46
N LYS A 87 15.55 -5.80 4.57
CA LYS A 87 14.60 -6.05 5.66
C LYS A 87 13.88 -7.39 5.55
N PHE A 88 13.48 -7.76 4.34
CA PHE A 88 12.71 -8.99 4.09
C PHE A 88 13.58 -10.15 3.61
N GLU A 89 14.90 -9.95 3.53
CA GLU A 89 15.89 -10.96 3.10
C GLU A 89 15.52 -11.64 1.76
N THR A 90 14.96 -10.84 0.84
CA THR A 90 14.48 -11.33 -0.45
C THR A 90 14.89 -10.40 -1.59
N LYS A 91 15.12 -10.97 -2.78
CA LYS A 91 15.40 -10.17 -3.97
C LYS A 91 14.11 -9.64 -4.57
N LEU A 92 14.10 -8.32 -4.83
CA LEU A 92 12.94 -7.59 -5.28
C LEU A 92 13.24 -6.82 -6.58
N LYS A 93 12.24 -6.77 -7.43
CA LYS A 93 12.23 -5.92 -8.61
C LYS A 93 10.91 -5.13 -8.62
N PHE A 94 10.99 -3.81 -8.74
CA PHE A 94 9.80 -2.97 -8.88
C PHE A 94 8.94 -3.47 -10.05
N GLU A 95 7.65 -3.64 -9.82
CA GLU A 95 6.67 -4.02 -10.83
C GLU A 95 5.77 -2.85 -11.18
N SER A 96 5.09 -2.27 -10.19
CA SER A 96 4.12 -1.21 -10.45
C SER A 96 3.81 -0.40 -9.20
N VAL A 97 3.24 0.78 -9.43
CA VAL A 97 2.60 1.60 -8.40
C VAL A 97 1.23 2.04 -8.90
N ASP A 98 0.25 2.00 -8.02
CA ASP A 98 -1.11 2.46 -8.26
C ASP A 98 -1.53 3.44 -7.16
N LEU A 99 -2.33 4.43 -7.52
CA LEU A 99 -3.02 5.28 -6.57
C LEU A 99 -4.52 5.01 -6.70
N TRP A 100 -5.13 4.61 -5.59
CA TRP A 100 -6.52 4.20 -5.51
C TRP A 100 -7.35 5.17 -4.68
N ILE A 101 -8.60 5.37 -5.09
CA ILE A 101 -9.66 5.93 -4.25
C ILE A 101 -10.78 4.89 -4.17
N ASP A 102 -11.03 4.43 -2.97
CA ASP A 102 -12.13 3.52 -2.67
C ASP A 102 -13.31 4.33 -2.12
N GLY A 103 -14.50 4.07 -2.65
CA GLY A 103 -15.76 4.67 -2.22
C GLY A 103 -16.51 3.80 -1.23
N LYS A 104 -17.54 4.38 -0.61
CA LYS A 104 -18.44 3.68 0.32
C LYS A 104 -18.95 2.36 -0.28
N GLY A 105 -18.95 1.30 0.52
CA GLY A 105 -19.37 -0.05 0.13
C GLY A 105 -18.25 -0.87 -0.52
N TYR A 106 -17.05 -0.29 -0.77
CA TYR A 106 -15.90 -1.08 -1.19
C TYR A 106 -15.52 -2.07 -0.11
N LYS A 107 -15.24 -3.30 -0.51
CA LYS A 107 -14.70 -4.36 0.35
C LYS A 107 -13.82 -5.29 -0.47
N LEU A 108 -12.87 -5.92 0.19
CA LEU A 108 -12.01 -6.92 -0.39
C LEU A 108 -11.97 -8.14 0.53
N ALA A 109 -12.48 -9.26 0.06
CA ALA A 109 -12.46 -10.51 0.83
C ALA A 109 -11.02 -10.93 1.17
N PRO A 110 -10.80 -11.65 2.28
CA PRO A 110 -9.49 -12.19 2.60
C PRO A 110 -8.92 -13.02 1.43
N HIS A 111 -7.70 -12.69 1.03
CA HIS A 111 -6.99 -13.35 -0.07
C HIS A 111 -5.48 -13.27 0.14
N VAL A 112 -4.75 -14.05 -0.63
CA VAL A 112 -3.30 -13.94 -0.85
C VAL A 112 -3.11 -13.34 -2.24
N ASP A 113 -2.15 -12.45 -2.40
CA ASP A 113 -1.83 -11.85 -3.69
C ASP A 113 -1.32 -12.89 -4.72
N ASP A 114 -1.34 -12.51 -5.99
CA ASP A 114 -0.76 -13.31 -7.08
C ASP A 114 0.70 -13.69 -6.74
N ASN A 115 1.09 -14.92 -7.02
CA ASN A 115 2.40 -15.48 -6.67
C ASN A 115 3.59 -14.81 -7.40
N ARG A 116 3.35 -14.00 -8.43
CA ARG A 116 4.37 -13.15 -9.07
C ARG A 116 4.78 -11.97 -8.19
N ILE A 117 3.90 -11.54 -7.30
CA ILE A 117 4.19 -10.49 -6.34
C ILE A 117 4.89 -11.12 -5.14
N LYS A 118 6.09 -10.64 -4.81
CA LYS A 118 6.83 -11.06 -3.61
C LYS A 118 6.55 -10.19 -2.41
N LEU A 119 6.38 -8.88 -2.66
CA LEU A 119 6.13 -7.92 -1.61
C LEU A 119 5.24 -6.80 -2.13
N HIS A 120 4.28 -6.39 -1.33
CA HIS A 120 3.61 -5.13 -1.55
C HIS A 120 3.84 -4.13 -0.42
N LEU A 121 3.78 -2.87 -0.77
CA LEU A 121 3.85 -1.73 0.12
C LEU A 121 2.61 -0.88 -0.09
N GLN A 122 1.84 -0.62 0.96
CA GLN A 122 0.69 0.27 0.91
C GLN A 122 0.88 1.46 1.83
N ILE A 123 0.51 2.65 1.35
CA ILE A 123 0.57 3.89 2.11
C ILE A 123 -0.79 4.59 2.02
N TYR A 124 -1.35 4.95 3.16
CA TYR A 124 -2.62 5.66 3.26
C TYR A 124 -2.42 7.16 3.11
N LEU A 125 -3.28 7.79 2.31
CA LEU A 125 -3.21 9.22 2.00
C LEU A 125 -4.34 10.04 2.60
N SER A 126 -5.33 9.38 3.20
CA SER A 126 -6.46 10.02 3.88
C SER A 126 -6.64 9.42 5.29
N ASP A 127 -7.52 10.04 6.07
CA ASP A 127 -7.85 9.64 7.44
C ASP A 127 -9.26 9.07 7.53
N ASN A 128 -9.62 8.55 8.71
CA ASN A 128 -10.99 8.21 9.10
C ASN A 128 -11.68 7.17 8.22
N ASN A 129 -10.96 6.09 7.90
CA ASN A 129 -11.52 4.97 7.14
C ASN A 129 -10.99 3.63 7.70
N LYS A 130 -11.38 2.51 7.08
CA LYS A 130 -10.89 1.19 7.46
C LYS A 130 -9.58 0.85 6.76
N GLY A 131 -8.62 0.35 7.53
CA GLY A 131 -7.34 -0.16 7.03
C GLY A 131 -7.47 -1.55 6.44
N THR A 132 -6.35 -2.09 6.01
CA THR A 132 -6.23 -3.49 5.59
C THR A 132 -6.13 -4.38 6.82
N SER A 133 -6.92 -5.44 6.85
CA SER A 133 -6.92 -6.45 7.92
C SER A 133 -6.08 -7.65 7.53
N LEU A 134 -5.41 -8.24 8.51
CA LEU A 134 -4.63 -9.47 8.39
C LEU A 134 -5.39 -10.62 9.05
N TYR A 135 -5.31 -11.79 8.43
CA TYR A 135 -6.05 -12.99 8.85
C TYR A 135 -5.09 -14.14 9.09
N ASP A 136 -5.39 -14.96 10.09
CA ASP A 136 -4.67 -16.20 10.34
C ASP A 136 -5.06 -17.31 9.34
N SER A 137 -4.41 -18.47 9.41
CA SER A 137 -4.69 -19.60 8.55
C SER A 137 -6.08 -20.21 8.74
N GLN A 138 -6.81 -19.83 9.79
CA GLN A 138 -8.19 -20.24 10.05
C GLN A 138 -9.21 -19.22 9.55
N GLY A 139 -8.73 -18.09 8.97
CA GLY A 139 -9.57 -17.00 8.49
C GLY A 139 -10.03 -16.04 9.58
N ASN A 140 -9.47 -16.10 10.80
CA ASN A 140 -9.79 -15.15 11.84
C ASN A 140 -8.95 -13.88 11.68
N MET A 141 -9.59 -12.73 11.72
CA MET A 141 -8.90 -11.45 11.73
C MET A 141 -8.18 -11.26 13.08
N PHE A 142 -6.87 -11.03 13.05
CA PHE A 142 -6.10 -10.79 14.25
C PHE A 142 -5.49 -9.38 14.34
N PHE A 143 -5.42 -8.66 13.22
CA PHE A 143 -4.87 -7.31 13.20
C PHE A 143 -5.47 -6.49 12.05
N THR A 144 -5.65 -5.20 12.26
CA THR A 144 -6.01 -4.23 11.21
C THR A 144 -5.05 -3.05 11.28
N PHE A 145 -4.41 -2.70 10.16
CA PHE A 145 -3.55 -1.53 10.08
C PHE A 145 -4.38 -0.25 10.29
N PRO A 146 -3.93 0.67 11.16
CA PRO A 146 -4.62 1.95 11.35
C PRO A 146 -4.70 2.72 10.05
N PHE A 147 -5.90 3.09 9.63
CA PHE A 147 -6.09 3.94 8.45
C PHE A 147 -5.89 5.41 8.83
N ARG A 148 -4.67 5.89 8.66
CA ARG A 148 -4.27 7.27 8.94
C ARG A 148 -3.37 7.77 7.82
N LYS A 149 -3.52 9.05 7.47
CA LYS A 149 -2.65 9.73 6.51
C LYS A 149 -1.18 9.50 6.86
N ASN A 150 -0.38 9.14 5.85
CA ASN A 150 1.05 8.83 5.96
C ASN A 150 1.39 7.55 6.76
N TYR A 151 0.40 6.77 7.17
CA TYR A 151 0.66 5.43 7.69
C TYR A 151 0.82 4.46 6.52
N GLY A 152 1.81 3.58 6.61
CA GLY A 152 2.02 2.54 5.62
C GLY A 152 2.38 1.21 6.23
N TYR A 153 2.42 0.19 5.41
CA TYR A 153 2.91 -1.13 5.76
C TYR A 153 3.48 -1.83 4.53
N SER A 154 4.38 -2.78 4.75
CA SER A 154 4.79 -3.77 3.75
C SER A 154 4.37 -5.15 4.19
N LEU A 155 3.96 -5.99 3.25
CA LEU A 155 3.58 -7.38 3.48
C LEU A 155 4.34 -8.27 2.49
N LEU A 156 5.09 -9.24 3.04
CA LEU A 156 5.75 -10.27 2.24
C LEU A 156 4.70 -11.29 1.78
N ASN A 157 4.59 -11.52 0.48
CA ASN A 157 3.61 -12.44 -0.07
C ASN A 157 4.08 -13.89 0.09
N ASN A 158 3.29 -14.67 0.78
CA ASN A 158 3.44 -16.10 0.96
C ASN A 158 2.08 -16.73 1.28
N GLU A 159 2.02 -18.03 1.46
CA GLU A 159 0.77 -18.75 1.75
C GLU A 159 0.04 -18.32 3.03
N TYR A 160 0.73 -17.62 3.95
CA TYR A 160 0.16 -17.11 5.21
C TYR A 160 -0.27 -15.64 5.12
N SER A 161 0.01 -14.94 4.03
CA SER A 161 -0.19 -13.50 3.90
C SER A 161 -1.65 -13.11 3.58
N GLN A 162 -2.62 -13.82 4.17
CA GLN A 162 -4.04 -13.49 3.98
C GLN A 162 -4.36 -12.10 4.50
N HIS A 163 -4.90 -11.28 3.61
CA HIS A 163 -5.31 -9.92 3.94
C HIS A 163 -6.55 -9.48 3.16
N GLY A 164 -7.23 -8.46 3.66
CA GLY A 164 -8.46 -7.96 3.04
C GLY A 164 -8.86 -6.59 3.58
N VAL A 165 -9.96 -6.07 3.10
CA VAL A 165 -10.55 -4.82 3.58
C VAL A 165 -12.02 -5.07 3.91
N GLU A 166 -12.43 -4.80 5.16
CA GLU A 166 -13.83 -4.82 5.52
C GLU A 166 -14.59 -3.72 4.77
N GLU A 167 -15.90 -3.89 4.62
CA GLU A 167 -16.73 -2.92 3.92
C GLU A 167 -16.56 -1.51 4.51
N ILE A 168 -16.14 -0.55 3.68
CA ILE A 168 -15.92 0.84 4.09
C ILE A 168 -17.23 1.62 4.11
N GLU A 169 -17.37 2.47 5.11
CA GLU A 169 -18.62 3.18 5.40
C GLU A 169 -18.68 4.59 4.83
N THR A 170 -17.50 5.14 4.47
CA THR A 170 -17.34 6.52 3.96
C THR A 170 -16.54 6.53 2.68
N ASP A 171 -16.79 7.52 1.82
CA ASP A 171 -15.99 7.74 0.62
C ASP A 171 -14.58 8.25 0.92
N GLY A 172 -13.69 8.17 -0.06
CA GLY A 172 -12.38 8.83 -0.01
C GLY A 172 -11.28 8.04 0.71
N ARG A 173 -11.36 6.72 0.77
CA ARG A 173 -10.24 5.87 1.22
C ARG A 173 -9.14 5.88 0.17
N THR A 174 -8.19 6.80 0.30
CA THR A 174 -7.12 7.02 -0.69
C THR A 174 -5.83 6.33 -0.26
N SER A 175 -5.21 5.56 -1.17
CA SER A 175 -3.97 4.86 -0.89
C SER A 175 -3.07 4.73 -2.11
N ILE A 176 -1.75 4.70 -1.87
CA ILE A 176 -0.74 4.23 -2.82
C ILE A 176 -0.52 2.75 -2.57
N TYR A 177 -0.43 1.96 -3.64
CA TYR A 177 -0.15 0.53 -3.60
C TYR A 177 1.02 0.23 -4.54
N VAL A 178 2.13 -0.24 -3.98
CA VAL A 178 3.36 -0.55 -4.71
C VAL A 178 3.60 -2.04 -4.69
N ARG A 179 3.93 -2.61 -5.83
CA ARG A 179 4.22 -4.05 -5.98
C ARG A 179 5.65 -4.29 -6.42
N TYR A 180 6.24 -5.32 -5.82
CA TYR A 180 7.56 -5.85 -6.16
C TYR A 180 7.45 -7.35 -6.43
N GLN A 181 8.12 -7.81 -7.52
CA GLN A 181 8.27 -9.22 -7.90
C GLN A 181 9.68 -9.74 -7.62
#